data_b9eb74f1dfa753c3a38cef2f00039e70
#
_entry.id   b9eb74f1dfa753c3a38cef2f00039e70
#
_cell.length_a   1.000
_cell.length_b   1.000
_cell.length_c   1.000
_cell.angle_alpha   90.00
_cell.angle_beta   90.00
_cell.angle_gamma   90.00
#
_symmetry.space_group_name_H-M   'P 1'
#
loop_
_entity.id
_entity.type
_entity.pdbx_description
1 polymer ?
#
loop_
_entity_poly.entity_id
_entity_poly.type
_entity_poly.pdbx_seq_one_letter_code
_entity_poly.pdbx_strand_id
1 'polypeptide(L)'
;MYQHVIICDQQQLYALGSYSILREQSMFETYCMIQDLKEIGYWASQYPQSLLIIDSALLNFNDEASLLYFKSLQDDHPVMVIINDEDDLQLFKLIDAGVSVMVTRNVSEQAYLKAMDMAFKHKIFFCDQLANRVYNLVYQVDKIKQIEIVYALDPYDKYILIRVCEEASSKQIAQELFCSKRTIEGHRTRLMQKLGVTNVAGLVKIAMLTKLYQHYLSNPGLYDVTACLKTSSL
;
A
#
# COMPACT_ATOMS: atom_id res chain seq x y z
N MET A 1 4.48 10.12 30.56
CA MET A 1 5.87 9.93 31.00
C MET A 1 6.27 8.57 30.47
N TYR A 2 7.23 8.50 29.59
CA TYR A 2 7.60 7.26 28.92
C TYR A 2 8.65 6.59 29.76
N GLN A 3 8.36 5.41 30.25
CA GLN A 3 9.22 4.80 31.25
C GLN A 3 10.14 3.72 30.71
N HIS A 4 9.74 3.07 29.59
CA HIS A 4 10.46 1.90 29.11
C HIS A 4 10.59 1.89 27.58
N VAL A 5 11.76 1.45 27.10
CA VAL A 5 12.02 1.23 25.67
C VAL A 5 12.62 -0.15 25.48
N ILE A 6 12.09 -0.89 24.53
CA ILE A 6 12.63 -2.18 24.12
C ILE A 6 13.18 -2.03 22.71
N ILE A 7 14.50 -2.21 22.56
CA ILE A 7 15.19 -2.15 21.27
C ILE A 7 15.45 -3.58 20.82
N CYS A 8 14.81 -3.98 19.72
CA CYS A 8 14.98 -5.29 19.12
C CYS A 8 15.72 -5.14 17.77
N ASP A 9 17.04 -5.37 17.80
CA ASP A 9 17.90 -5.14 16.64
C ASP A 9 19.06 -6.14 16.64
N GLN A 10 19.28 -6.82 15.49
CA GLN A 10 20.40 -7.75 15.33
C GLN A 10 21.76 -7.04 15.27
N GLN A 11 21.79 -5.77 14.87
CA GLN A 11 23.02 -4.99 14.79
C GLN A 11 23.32 -4.31 16.12
N GLN A 12 24.12 -4.98 16.93
CA GLN A 12 24.45 -4.53 18.29
C GLN A 12 24.98 -3.09 18.36
N LEU A 13 25.80 -2.66 17.39
CA LEU A 13 26.32 -1.29 17.35
C LEU A 13 25.21 -0.25 17.14
N TYR A 14 24.20 -0.57 16.32
CA TYR A 14 23.07 0.31 16.12
C TYR A 14 22.19 0.38 17.36
N ALA A 15 21.92 -0.76 17.99
CA ALA A 15 21.17 -0.82 19.25
C ALA A 15 21.86 0.01 20.35
N LEU A 16 23.19 -0.09 20.47
CA LEU A 16 23.98 0.73 21.40
C LEU A 16 23.96 2.22 21.05
N GLY A 17 23.99 2.59 19.76
CA GLY A 17 23.84 3.97 19.31
C GLY A 17 22.49 4.55 19.68
N SER A 18 21.41 3.80 19.39
CA SER A 18 20.05 4.15 19.79
C SER A 18 19.94 4.32 21.31
N TYR A 19 20.47 3.38 22.08
CA TYR A 19 20.52 3.47 23.54
C TYR A 19 21.24 4.74 24.02
N SER A 20 22.37 5.11 23.42
CA SER A 20 23.12 6.32 23.79
C SER A 20 22.32 7.59 23.56
N ILE A 21 21.65 7.70 22.41
CA ILE A 21 20.77 8.84 22.09
C ILE A 21 19.64 8.94 23.14
N LEU A 22 19.00 7.82 23.46
CA LEU A 22 17.87 7.79 24.39
C LEU A 22 18.28 8.15 25.83
N ARG A 23 19.44 7.68 26.26
CA ARG A 23 19.98 7.96 27.58
C ARG A 23 20.20 9.47 27.79
N GLU A 24 20.63 10.19 26.79
CA GLU A 24 20.84 11.64 26.87
C GLU A 24 19.55 12.43 27.05
N GLN A 25 18.41 11.89 26.62
CA GLN A 25 17.14 12.58 26.68
C GLN A 25 16.46 12.56 28.05
N SER A 26 16.96 11.80 29.04
CA SER A 26 16.38 11.69 30.40
C SER A 26 14.86 11.40 30.44
N MET A 27 14.31 10.90 29.34
CA MET A 27 12.85 10.64 29.18
C MET A 27 12.48 9.20 29.56
N PHE A 28 13.47 8.32 29.70
CA PHE A 28 13.27 6.89 29.87
C PHE A 28 13.99 6.39 31.12
N GLU A 29 13.34 5.49 31.86
CA GLU A 29 13.87 4.92 33.07
C GLU A 29 14.55 3.56 32.86
N THR A 30 14.07 2.80 31.87
CA THR A 30 14.55 1.44 31.62
C THR A 30 14.70 1.18 30.13
N TYR A 31 15.80 0.53 29.78
CA TYR A 31 16.10 0.11 28.41
C TYR A 31 16.36 -1.39 28.39
N CYS A 32 15.73 -2.09 27.47
CA CYS A 32 16.03 -3.48 27.18
C CYS A 32 16.51 -3.60 25.73
N MET A 33 17.63 -4.27 25.53
CA MET A 33 18.15 -4.57 24.18
C MET A 33 18.10 -6.07 23.95
N ILE A 34 17.40 -6.49 22.91
CA ILE A 34 17.24 -7.87 22.52
C ILE A 34 17.61 -8.06 21.04
N GLN A 35 18.00 -9.27 20.67
CA GLN A 35 18.42 -9.60 19.30
C GLN A 35 17.45 -10.55 18.59
N ASP A 36 16.55 -11.19 19.32
CA ASP A 36 15.55 -12.11 18.80
C ASP A 36 14.14 -11.56 19.09
N LEU A 37 13.33 -11.46 18.05
CA LEU A 37 11.94 -11.01 18.15
C LEU A 37 11.09 -11.91 19.09
N LYS A 38 11.49 -13.17 19.29
CA LYS A 38 10.80 -14.09 20.20
C LYS A 38 10.84 -13.63 21.66
N GLU A 39 11.85 -12.86 22.04
CA GLU A 39 11.98 -12.32 23.40
C GLU A 39 11.08 -11.11 23.63
N ILE A 40 10.59 -10.46 22.56
CA ILE A 40 9.87 -9.19 22.67
C ILE A 40 8.59 -9.33 23.51
N GLY A 41 7.85 -10.44 23.35
CA GLY A 41 6.63 -10.70 24.10
C GLY A 41 6.86 -10.82 25.60
N TYR A 42 7.96 -11.46 26.01
CA TYR A 42 8.34 -11.54 27.42
C TYR A 42 8.63 -10.14 27.98
N TRP A 43 9.50 -9.37 27.33
CA TRP A 43 9.87 -8.04 27.80
C TRP A 43 8.70 -7.04 27.73
N ALA A 44 7.89 -7.09 26.70
CA ALA A 44 6.69 -6.25 26.56
C ALA A 44 5.68 -6.52 27.70
N SER A 45 5.51 -7.78 28.11
CA SER A 45 4.66 -8.12 29.25
C SER A 45 5.19 -7.63 30.60
N GLN A 46 6.50 -7.52 30.75
CA GLN A 46 7.12 -6.97 31.98
C GLN A 46 7.01 -5.43 32.03
N TYR A 47 6.97 -4.78 30.88
CA TYR A 47 6.95 -3.32 30.77
C TYR A 47 5.75 -2.87 29.89
N PRO A 48 4.54 -2.81 30.45
CA PRO A 48 3.35 -2.36 29.73
C PRO A 48 3.53 -0.95 29.13
N GLN A 49 3.02 -0.73 27.92
CA GLN A 49 3.12 0.52 27.18
C GLN A 49 4.55 0.98 26.83
N SER A 50 5.52 0.07 26.90
CA SER A 50 6.87 0.36 26.43
C SER A 50 6.88 0.70 24.93
N LEU A 51 7.78 1.60 24.52
CA LEU A 51 8.06 1.81 23.08
C LEU A 51 8.85 0.62 22.55
N LEU A 52 8.36 0.00 21.50
CA LEU A 52 9.06 -1.05 20.78
C LEU A 52 9.79 -0.44 19.57
N ILE A 53 11.12 -0.54 19.56
CA ILE A 53 11.94 -0.14 18.40
C ILE A 53 12.44 -1.43 17.77
N ILE A 54 12.00 -1.72 16.55
CA ILE A 54 12.19 -3.03 15.93
C ILE A 54 12.92 -2.89 14.60
N ASP A 55 13.99 -3.64 14.41
CA ASP A 55 14.64 -3.81 13.11
C ASP A 55 13.70 -4.56 12.14
N SER A 56 13.45 -3.99 10.98
CA SER A 56 12.61 -4.60 9.94
C SER A 56 13.09 -5.98 9.50
N ALA A 57 14.39 -6.24 9.54
CA ALA A 57 14.97 -7.54 9.20
C ALA A 57 14.49 -8.69 10.11
N LEU A 58 14.01 -8.38 11.30
CA LEU A 58 13.44 -9.35 12.24
C LEU A 58 11.96 -9.65 11.96
N LEU A 59 11.28 -8.82 11.15
CA LEU A 59 9.87 -8.93 10.87
C LEU A 59 9.64 -9.80 9.62
N ASN A 60 9.00 -10.95 9.82
CA ASN A 60 8.62 -11.84 8.74
C ASN A 60 7.09 -11.92 8.64
N PHE A 61 6.52 -11.34 7.58
CA PHE A 61 5.09 -11.36 7.30
C PHE A 61 4.71 -12.37 6.20
N ASN A 62 5.46 -13.43 6.04
CA ASN A 62 5.15 -14.48 5.06
C ASN A 62 4.09 -15.45 5.57
N ASP A 63 3.79 -15.46 6.86
CA ASP A 63 2.75 -16.25 7.48
C ASP A 63 1.78 -15.38 8.31
N GLU A 64 0.54 -15.81 8.37
CA GLU A 64 -0.54 -15.10 9.03
C GLU A 64 -0.34 -15.01 10.56
N ALA A 65 0.29 -16.00 11.17
CA ALA A 65 0.51 -16.02 12.61
C ALA A 65 1.51 -14.93 13.03
N SER A 66 2.61 -14.76 12.29
CA SER A 66 3.57 -13.69 12.52
C SER A 66 2.96 -12.31 12.34
N LEU A 67 2.11 -12.14 11.31
CA LEU A 67 1.39 -10.89 11.09
C LEU A 67 0.42 -10.56 12.22
N LEU A 68 -0.38 -11.52 12.67
CA LEU A 68 -1.33 -11.34 13.76
C LEU A 68 -0.62 -11.04 15.08
N TYR A 69 0.48 -11.74 15.36
CA TYR A 69 1.31 -11.46 16.53
C TYR A 69 1.87 -10.03 16.51
N PHE A 70 2.41 -9.59 15.39
CA PHE A 70 2.90 -8.22 15.25
C PHE A 70 1.80 -7.18 15.42
N LYS A 71 0.61 -7.42 14.88
CA LYS A 71 -0.55 -6.54 15.09
C LYS A 71 -0.95 -6.45 16.55
N SER A 72 -0.94 -7.57 17.29
CA SER A 72 -1.23 -7.54 18.73
C SER A 72 -0.22 -6.72 19.52
N LEU A 73 1.06 -6.72 19.12
CA LEU A 73 2.07 -5.83 19.74
C LEU A 73 1.77 -4.35 19.49
N GLN A 74 1.27 -3.99 18.31
CA GLN A 74 0.90 -2.61 17.98
C GLN A 74 -0.35 -2.11 18.71
N ASP A 75 -1.27 -3.01 19.08
CA ASP A 75 -2.46 -2.66 19.86
C ASP A 75 -2.09 -2.27 21.30
N ASP A 76 -1.08 -2.90 21.89
CA ASP A 76 -0.68 -2.74 23.28
C ASP A 76 0.50 -1.77 23.48
N HIS A 77 1.29 -1.54 22.42
CA HIS A 77 2.55 -0.80 22.50
C HIS A 77 2.71 0.19 21.33
N PRO A 78 3.26 1.39 21.58
CA PRO A 78 3.78 2.22 20.50
C PRO A 78 4.94 1.49 19.79
N VAL A 79 4.92 1.46 18.46
CA VAL A 79 5.92 0.77 17.65
C VAL A 79 6.60 1.73 16.69
N MET A 80 7.92 1.68 16.63
CA MET A 80 8.76 2.31 15.61
C MET A 80 9.58 1.23 14.91
N VAL A 81 9.54 1.18 13.59
CA VAL A 81 10.32 0.22 12.80
C VAL A 81 11.50 0.92 12.15
N ILE A 82 12.69 0.32 12.31
CA ILE A 82 13.92 0.75 11.66
C ILE A 82 14.08 -0.07 10.39
N ILE A 83 14.14 0.62 9.25
CA ILE A 83 14.26 0.01 7.94
C ILE A 83 15.71 0.04 7.50
N ASN A 84 16.21 -1.11 7.08
CA ASN A 84 17.44 -1.20 6.31
C ASN A 84 17.20 -0.71 4.88
N ASP A 85 18.15 -0.81 3.97
CA ASP A 85 17.98 -0.45 2.57
C ASP A 85 17.23 -1.58 1.82
N GLU A 86 15.99 -1.82 2.23
CA GLU A 86 15.16 -2.88 1.71
C GLU A 86 14.53 -2.55 0.38
N ASP A 87 14.07 -3.62 -0.28
CA ASP A 87 13.24 -3.54 -1.47
C ASP A 87 11.83 -2.98 -1.17
N ASP A 88 11.18 -2.57 -2.21
CA ASP A 88 9.82 -2.01 -2.12
C ASP A 88 8.78 -3.04 -1.65
N LEU A 89 9.03 -4.34 -1.82
CA LEU A 89 8.14 -5.41 -1.37
C LEU A 89 8.09 -5.48 0.16
N GLN A 90 9.24 -5.41 0.83
CA GLN A 90 9.29 -5.39 2.30
C GLN A 90 8.64 -4.12 2.85
N LEU A 91 8.93 -2.97 2.26
CA LEU A 91 8.30 -1.71 2.65
C LEU A 91 6.77 -1.77 2.49
N PHE A 92 6.28 -2.36 1.39
CA PHE A 92 4.86 -2.58 1.18
C PHE A 92 4.24 -3.48 2.27
N LYS A 93 4.90 -4.60 2.62
CA LYS A 93 4.43 -5.50 3.68
C LYS A 93 4.33 -4.81 5.04
N LEU A 94 5.27 -3.92 5.37
CA LEU A 94 5.24 -3.13 6.61
C LEU A 94 4.05 -2.16 6.63
N ILE A 95 3.78 -1.49 5.50
CA ILE A 95 2.62 -0.60 5.36
C ILE A 95 1.32 -1.40 5.51
N ASP A 96 1.19 -2.54 4.85
CA ASP A 96 0.00 -3.41 4.90
C ASP A 96 -0.21 -4.01 6.29
N ALA A 97 0.89 -4.25 7.03
CA ALA A 97 0.85 -4.66 8.43
C ALA A 97 0.42 -3.53 9.39
N GLY A 98 0.24 -2.30 8.89
CA GLY A 98 -0.20 -1.16 9.69
C GLY A 98 0.91 -0.41 10.41
N VAL A 99 2.18 -0.60 10.02
CA VAL A 99 3.29 0.15 10.61
C VAL A 99 3.14 1.63 10.29
N SER A 100 2.96 2.44 11.32
CA SER A 100 2.71 3.87 11.22
C SER A 100 3.96 4.74 11.38
N VAL A 101 5.01 4.23 12.02
CA VAL A 101 6.26 4.98 12.24
C VAL A 101 7.44 4.19 11.72
N MET A 102 8.12 4.76 10.72
CA MET A 102 9.28 4.13 10.08
C MET A 102 10.42 5.14 9.87
N VAL A 103 11.63 4.69 10.17
CA VAL A 103 12.86 5.45 9.91
C VAL A 103 13.91 4.55 9.28
N THR A 104 14.82 5.14 8.50
CA THR A 104 16.01 4.42 7.99
C THR A 104 17.13 4.44 9.02
N ARG A 105 18.10 3.52 8.89
CA ARG A 105 19.30 3.53 9.73
C ARG A 105 20.16 4.80 9.59
N ASN A 106 20.03 5.50 8.48
CA ASN A 106 20.78 6.75 8.20
C ASN A 106 20.01 8.01 8.62
N VAL A 107 18.95 7.85 9.43
CA VAL A 107 18.18 8.99 9.92
C VAL A 107 19.01 9.86 10.86
N SER A 108 18.78 11.18 10.84
CA SER A 108 19.40 12.07 11.82
C SER A 108 18.84 11.84 13.22
N GLU A 109 19.64 12.13 14.25
CA GLU A 109 19.22 12.05 15.65
C GLU A 109 17.89 12.81 15.86
N GLN A 110 17.78 14.01 15.34
CA GLN A 110 16.59 14.85 15.50
C GLN A 110 15.35 14.16 14.87
N ALA A 111 15.47 13.56 13.69
CA ALA A 111 14.36 12.84 13.07
C ALA A 111 14.06 11.52 13.79
N TYR A 112 15.07 10.86 14.37
CA TYR A 112 14.90 9.67 15.20
C TYR A 112 14.06 9.99 16.46
N LEU A 113 14.43 11.02 17.20
CA LEU A 113 13.69 11.48 18.38
C LEU A 113 12.26 11.93 18.03
N LYS A 114 12.09 12.61 16.89
CA LYS A 114 10.76 12.97 16.39
C LYS A 114 9.91 11.75 16.07
N ALA A 115 10.49 10.71 15.45
CA ALA A 115 9.79 9.47 15.15
C ALA A 115 9.29 8.79 16.42
N MET A 116 10.11 8.74 17.48
CA MET A 116 9.70 8.21 18.76
C MET A 116 8.53 8.99 19.38
N ASP A 117 8.59 10.32 19.39
CA ASP A 117 7.48 11.17 19.87
C ASP A 117 6.19 10.91 19.08
N MET A 118 6.31 10.69 17.76
CA MET A 118 5.16 10.35 16.93
C MET A 118 4.61 8.95 17.21
N ALA A 119 5.46 7.96 17.48
CA ALA A 119 5.03 6.62 17.88
C ALA A 119 4.20 6.67 19.17
N PHE A 120 4.68 7.37 20.18
CA PHE A 120 3.94 7.55 21.42
C PHE A 120 2.61 8.29 21.28
N LYS A 121 2.52 9.20 20.33
CA LYS A 121 1.28 9.91 20.02
C LYS A 121 0.36 9.13 19.09
N HIS A 122 0.70 7.90 18.73
CA HIS A 122 0.00 7.06 17.74
C HIS A 122 -0.24 7.81 16.42
N LYS A 123 0.77 8.60 15.97
CA LYS A 123 0.72 9.36 14.73
C LYS A 123 1.60 8.71 13.67
N ILE A 124 1.28 8.99 12.41
CA ILE A 124 2.06 8.52 11.29
C ILE A 124 3.33 9.37 11.15
N PHE A 125 4.47 8.71 10.98
CA PHE A 125 5.73 9.35 10.67
C PHE A 125 6.62 8.46 9.78
N PHE A 126 7.01 9.01 8.66
CA PHE A 126 8.03 8.44 7.78
C PHE A 126 9.14 9.48 7.62
N CYS A 127 10.40 9.10 7.82
CA CYS A 127 11.51 10.02 7.55
C CYS A 127 11.52 10.40 6.07
N ASP A 128 12.15 11.53 5.72
CA ASP A 128 12.10 12.10 4.35
C ASP A 128 12.52 11.11 3.26
N GLN A 129 13.48 10.23 3.57
CA GLN A 129 13.95 9.19 2.65
C GLN A 129 12.86 8.15 2.32
N LEU A 130 11.97 7.87 3.27
CA LEU A 130 10.89 6.90 3.11
C LEU A 130 9.59 7.52 2.59
N ALA A 131 9.32 8.78 2.92
CA ALA A 131 8.03 9.42 2.62
C ALA A 131 7.68 9.35 1.13
N ASN A 132 8.62 9.65 0.23
CA ASN A 132 8.41 9.57 -1.22
C ASN A 132 8.23 8.12 -1.70
N ARG A 133 8.98 7.16 -1.13
CA ARG A 133 8.85 5.74 -1.48
C ARG A 133 7.48 5.21 -1.05
N VAL A 134 7.06 5.49 0.17
CA VAL A 134 5.74 5.11 0.70
C VAL A 134 4.63 5.69 -0.16
N TYR A 135 4.70 6.98 -0.50
CA TYR A 135 3.74 7.61 -1.39
C TYR A 135 3.64 6.91 -2.75
N ASN A 136 4.80 6.62 -3.37
CA ASN A 136 4.83 5.93 -4.65
C ASN A 136 4.27 4.51 -4.58
N LEU A 137 4.58 3.77 -3.51
CA LEU A 137 4.07 2.42 -3.29
C LEU A 137 2.54 2.42 -3.14
N VAL A 138 1.99 3.29 -2.30
CA VAL A 138 0.53 3.42 -2.13
C VAL A 138 -0.13 3.78 -3.46
N TYR A 139 0.46 4.70 -4.22
CA TYR A 139 -0.03 5.06 -5.56
C TYR A 139 0.03 3.87 -6.54
N GLN A 140 1.09 3.05 -6.50
CA GLN A 140 1.24 1.85 -7.33
C GLN A 140 0.22 0.76 -6.95
N VAL A 141 -0.09 0.60 -5.68
CA VAL A 141 -1.12 -0.36 -5.21
C VAL A 141 -2.49 0.00 -5.78
N ASP A 142 -2.87 1.28 -5.69
CA ASP A 142 -4.12 1.73 -6.29
C ASP A 142 -4.14 1.48 -7.81
N LYS A 143 -3.02 1.70 -8.47
CA LYS A 143 -2.86 1.42 -9.90
C LYS A 143 -2.95 -0.08 -10.20
N ILE A 144 -2.35 -0.95 -9.40
CA ILE A 144 -2.44 -2.41 -9.55
C ILE A 144 -3.89 -2.88 -9.38
N LYS A 145 -4.60 -2.43 -8.35
CA LYS A 145 -6.03 -2.70 -8.17
C LYS A 145 -6.86 -2.26 -9.36
N GLN A 146 -6.59 -1.07 -9.90
CA GLN A 146 -7.28 -0.60 -11.11
C GLN A 146 -6.98 -1.48 -12.34
N ILE A 147 -5.73 -1.93 -12.50
CA ILE A 147 -5.35 -2.87 -13.55
C ILE A 147 -6.16 -4.17 -13.43
N GLU A 148 -6.20 -4.78 -12.23
CA GLU A 148 -6.94 -6.01 -11.98
C GLU A 148 -8.43 -5.85 -12.32
N ILE A 149 -9.07 -4.77 -11.86
CA ILE A 149 -10.47 -4.48 -12.14
C ILE A 149 -10.71 -4.35 -13.66
N VAL A 150 -9.85 -3.59 -14.36
CA VAL A 150 -10.00 -3.36 -15.80
C VAL A 150 -9.81 -4.64 -16.60
N TYR A 151 -8.82 -5.46 -16.27
CA TYR A 151 -8.58 -6.73 -16.97
C TYR A 151 -9.61 -7.82 -16.63
N ALA A 152 -10.29 -7.71 -15.48
CA ALA A 152 -11.42 -8.56 -15.09
C ALA A 152 -12.77 -8.11 -15.68
N LEU A 153 -12.84 -6.96 -16.38
CA LEU A 153 -14.04 -6.55 -17.09
C LEU A 153 -14.38 -7.58 -18.18
N ASP A 154 -15.67 -7.78 -18.42
CA ASP A 154 -16.11 -8.59 -19.56
C ASP A 154 -15.70 -7.95 -20.90
N PRO A 155 -15.64 -8.71 -22.00
CA PRO A 155 -15.21 -8.20 -23.30
C PRO A 155 -16.05 -7.03 -23.80
N TYR A 156 -17.34 -7.00 -23.46
CA TYR A 156 -18.28 -5.97 -23.87
C TYR A 156 -17.99 -4.64 -23.16
N ASP A 157 -17.80 -4.67 -21.85
CA ASP A 157 -17.42 -3.51 -21.04
C ASP A 157 -16.03 -2.98 -21.43
N LYS A 158 -15.06 -3.87 -21.74
CA LYS A 158 -13.75 -3.48 -22.30
C LYS A 158 -13.89 -2.74 -23.63
N TYR A 159 -14.66 -3.29 -24.53
CA TYR A 159 -14.92 -2.66 -25.83
C TYR A 159 -15.52 -1.26 -25.65
N ILE A 160 -16.58 -1.12 -24.84
CA ILE A 160 -17.20 0.18 -24.56
C ILE A 160 -16.18 1.16 -23.99
N LEU A 161 -15.33 0.72 -23.06
CA LEU A 161 -14.29 1.56 -22.46
C LEU A 161 -13.28 2.04 -23.51
N ILE A 162 -12.86 1.16 -24.42
CA ILE A 162 -11.97 1.49 -25.55
C ILE A 162 -12.64 2.52 -26.46
N ARG A 163 -13.90 2.30 -26.87
CA ARG A 163 -14.63 3.23 -27.75
C ARG A 163 -14.83 4.60 -27.08
N VAL A 164 -14.97 4.64 -25.76
CA VAL A 164 -14.98 5.90 -25.01
C VAL A 164 -13.65 6.64 -25.13
N CYS A 165 -12.51 5.93 -25.12
CA CYS A 165 -11.20 6.54 -25.37
C CYS A 165 -11.04 7.09 -26.79
N GLU A 166 -11.75 6.53 -27.76
CA GLU A 166 -11.83 7.00 -29.16
C GLU A 166 -12.90 8.06 -29.35
N GLU A 167 -13.41 8.65 -28.29
CA GLU A 167 -14.43 9.71 -28.29
C GLU A 167 -15.77 9.31 -28.96
N ALA A 168 -16.03 8.00 -29.10
CA ALA A 168 -17.26 7.52 -29.66
C ALA A 168 -18.45 7.86 -28.78
N SER A 169 -19.50 8.42 -29.40
CA SER A 169 -20.77 8.72 -28.74
C SER A 169 -21.52 7.44 -28.38
N SER A 170 -22.39 7.49 -27.35
CA SER A 170 -23.26 6.35 -27.00
C SER A 170 -24.12 5.87 -28.16
N LYS A 171 -24.47 6.74 -29.11
CA LYS A 171 -25.21 6.38 -30.31
C LYS A 171 -24.36 5.55 -31.27
N GLN A 172 -23.12 5.94 -31.53
CA GLN A 172 -22.17 5.20 -32.37
C GLN A 172 -21.89 3.82 -31.81
N ILE A 173 -21.53 3.75 -30.50
CA ILE A 173 -21.27 2.47 -29.82
C ILE A 173 -22.52 1.56 -29.90
N ALA A 174 -23.70 2.13 -29.70
CA ALA A 174 -24.98 1.38 -29.82
C ALA A 174 -25.20 0.77 -31.19
N GLN A 175 -24.85 1.51 -32.24
CA GLN A 175 -24.94 1.03 -33.64
C GLN A 175 -23.94 -0.12 -33.89
N GLU A 176 -22.70 0.00 -33.41
CA GLU A 176 -21.66 -1.03 -33.53
C GLU A 176 -22.04 -2.32 -32.84
N LEU A 177 -22.67 -2.20 -31.65
CA LEU A 177 -23.02 -3.33 -30.78
C LEU A 177 -24.49 -3.81 -30.98
N PHE A 178 -25.20 -3.29 -31.98
CA PHE A 178 -26.57 -3.66 -32.30
C PHE A 178 -27.54 -3.56 -31.10
N CYS A 179 -27.39 -2.53 -30.27
CA CYS A 179 -28.21 -2.32 -29.08
C CYS A 179 -28.77 -0.88 -29.00
N SER A 180 -29.53 -0.57 -27.95
CA SER A 180 -30.06 0.78 -27.75
C SER A 180 -29.02 1.73 -27.14
N LYS A 181 -29.12 3.04 -27.45
CA LYS A 181 -28.33 4.09 -26.80
C LYS A 181 -28.46 4.01 -25.25
N ARG A 182 -29.66 3.73 -24.76
CA ARG A 182 -29.95 3.60 -23.33
C ARG A 182 -29.15 2.45 -22.69
N THR A 183 -28.98 1.35 -23.43
CA THR A 183 -28.17 0.21 -22.99
C THR A 183 -26.71 0.64 -22.78
N ILE A 184 -26.14 1.37 -23.74
CA ILE A 184 -24.75 1.85 -23.64
C ILE A 184 -24.60 2.86 -22.52
N GLU A 185 -25.53 3.75 -22.30
CA GLU A 185 -25.50 4.68 -21.15
C GLU A 185 -25.54 3.93 -19.81
N GLY A 186 -26.33 2.85 -19.74
CA GLY A 186 -26.33 1.96 -18.57
C GLY A 186 -24.98 1.28 -18.34
N HIS A 187 -24.31 0.78 -19.39
CA HIS A 187 -22.94 0.23 -19.28
C HIS A 187 -21.93 1.27 -18.84
N ARG A 188 -21.95 2.47 -19.39
CA ARG A 188 -21.05 3.57 -18.99
C ARG A 188 -21.23 3.93 -17.52
N THR A 189 -22.47 3.99 -17.04
CA THR A 189 -22.75 4.26 -15.62
C THR A 189 -22.20 3.14 -14.72
N ARG A 190 -22.42 1.86 -15.10
CA ARG A 190 -21.84 0.71 -14.38
C ARG A 190 -20.31 0.71 -14.38
N LEU A 191 -19.69 1.04 -15.51
CA LEU A 191 -18.24 1.17 -15.61
C LEU A 191 -17.71 2.27 -14.69
N MET A 192 -18.36 3.43 -14.64
CA MET A 192 -17.99 4.50 -13.72
C MET A 192 -18.07 4.04 -12.26
N GLN A 193 -19.11 3.31 -11.88
CA GLN A 193 -19.26 2.76 -10.53
C GLN A 193 -18.18 1.71 -10.21
N LYS A 194 -17.97 0.73 -11.11
CA LYS A 194 -16.96 -0.34 -10.94
C LYS A 194 -15.53 0.23 -10.79
N LEU A 195 -15.24 1.29 -11.57
CA LEU A 195 -13.91 1.90 -11.62
C LEU A 195 -13.73 3.07 -10.62
N GLY A 196 -14.78 3.39 -9.84
CA GLY A 196 -14.72 4.44 -8.83
C GLY A 196 -14.53 5.85 -9.40
N VAL A 197 -15.06 6.13 -10.60
CA VAL A 197 -14.95 7.44 -11.25
C VAL A 197 -16.32 8.07 -11.46
N THR A 198 -16.38 9.39 -11.51
CA THR A 198 -17.63 10.16 -11.54
C THR A 198 -18.01 10.69 -12.93
N ASN A 199 -17.11 10.60 -13.91
CA ASN A 199 -17.32 11.16 -15.24
C ASN A 199 -16.52 10.40 -16.31
N VAL A 200 -16.79 10.74 -17.56
CA VAL A 200 -16.16 10.11 -18.74
C VAL A 200 -14.64 10.33 -18.79
N ALA A 201 -14.17 11.51 -18.39
CA ALA A 201 -12.73 11.78 -18.33
C ALA A 201 -12.02 10.84 -17.34
N GLY A 202 -12.70 10.46 -16.23
CA GLY A 202 -12.24 9.44 -15.30
C GLY A 202 -12.09 8.07 -15.96
N LEU A 203 -13.05 7.64 -16.79
CA LEU A 203 -12.95 6.39 -17.56
C LEU A 203 -11.74 6.38 -18.50
N VAL A 204 -11.55 7.46 -19.26
CA VAL A 204 -10.40 7.61 -20.15
C VAL A 204 -9.09 7.57 -19.36
N LYS A 205 -9.01 8.30 -18.22
CA LYS A 205 -7.85 8.28 -17.34
C LYS A 205 -7.50 6.86 -16.89
N ILE A 206 -8.47 6.08 -16.44
CA ILE A 206 -8.25 4.70 -16.00
C ILE A 206 -7.77 3.82 -17.16
N ALA A 207 -8.39 3.88 -18.33
CA ALA A 207 -7.98 3.10 -19.51
C ALA A 207 -6.52 3.40 -19.93
N MET A 208 -6.09 4.66 -19.80
CA MET A 208 -4.71 5.07 -20.08
C MET A 208 -3.75 4.59 -18.99
N LEU A 209 -4.06 4.78 -17.70
CA LEU A 209 -3.23 4.37 -16.57
C LEU A 209 -3.00 2.85 -16.54
N THR A 210 -4.03 2.08 -16.87
CA THR A 210 -3.97 0.60 -16.91
C THR A 210 -3.39 0.05 -18.22
N LYS A 211 -3.02 0.93 -19.15
CA LYS A 211 -2.52 0.60 -20.49
C LYS A 211 -3.50 -0.21 -21.36
N LEU A 212 -4.79 -0.29 -20.99
CA LEU A 212 -5.80 -1.01 -21.78
C LEU A 212 -5.87 -0.46 -23.21
N TYR A 213 -5.95 0.87 -23.37
CA TYR A 213 -6.05 1.51 -24.67
C TYR A 213 -4.76 1.31 -25.51
N GLN A 214 -3.59 1.37 -24.89
CA GLN A 214 -2.32 1.09 -25.56
C GLN A 214 -2.24 -0.36 -26.05
N HIS A 215 -2.69 -1.31 -25.20
CA HIS A 215 -2.75 -2.73 -25.57
C HIS A 215 -3.74 -2.97 -26.72
N TYR A 216 -4.88 -2.27 -26.74
CA TYR A 216 -5.82 -2.29 -27.88
C TYR A 216 -5.16 -1.78 -29.16
N LEU A 217 -4.47 -0.65 -29.14
CA LEU A 217 -3.80 -0.10 -30.32
C LEU A 217 -2.78 -1.07 -30.93
N SER A 218 -2.11 -1.86 -30.07
CA SER A 218 -1.14 -2.88 -30.50
C SER A 218 -1.81 -4.18 -30.99
N ASN A 219 -3.03 -4.50 -30.49
CA ASN A 219 -3.71 -5.76 -30.72
C ASN A 219 -5.24 -5.57 -30.89
N PRO A 220 -5.71 -4.83 -31.90
CA PRO A 220 -7.13 -4.46 -31.98
C PRO A 220 -8.05 -5.67 -32.12
N GLY A 221 -7.62 -6.73 -32.79
CA GLY A 221 -8.42 -7.93 -33.01
C GLY A 221 -8.79 -8.68 -31.73
N LEU A 222 -8.03 -8.54 -30.64
CA LEU A 222 -8.34 -9.16 -29.35
C LEU A 222 -9.56 -8.55 -28.65
N TYR A 223 -9.98 -7.37 -29.06
CA TYR A 223 -11.07 -6.61 -28.45
C TYR A 223 -12.30 -6.47 -29.36
N ASP A 224 -12.27 -7.10 -30.52
CA ASP A 224 -13.40 -7.05 -31.44
C ASP A 224 -14.53 -8.00 -31.02
N VAL A 225 -15.50 -7.45 -30.29
CA VAL A 225 -16.71 -8.19 -29.87
C VAL A 225 -17.78 -8.24 -30.96
N THR A 226 -17.61 -7.49 -32.05
CA THR A 226 -18.63 -7.41 -33.11
C THR A 226 -18.68 -8.68 -33.99
N ALA A 227 -17.56 -9.41 -34.05
CA ALA A 227 -17.48 -10.70 -34.72
C ALA A 227 -18.36 -11.77 -34.05
N CYS A 228 -18.38 -11.78 -32.69
CA CYS A 228 -19.19 -12.74 -31.91
C CYS A 228 -20.70 -12.47 -32.01
N LEU A 229 -21.11 -11.22 -32.21
CA LEU A 229 -22.53 -10.84 -32.29
C LEU A 229 -23.16 -11.19 -33.62
N LYS A 230 -22.38 -11.25 -34.70
CA LYS A 230 -22.85 -11.64 -36.02
C LYS A 230 -23.18 -13.12 -36.17
N THR A 231 -22.61 -13.98 -35.31
CA THR A 231 -22.82 -15.44 -35.31
C THR A 231 -24.02 -15.87 -34.46
N SER A 232 -24.57 -14.99 -33.61
CA SER A 232 -25.69 -15.30 -32.72
C SER A 232 -27.06 -14.91 -33.31
N SER A 233 -27.09 -14.36 -34.51
CA SER A 233 -28.32 -13.90 -35.24
C SER A 233 -28.63 -14.74 -36.48
N LEU A 234 -28.13 -15.95 -36.58
CA LEU A 234 -28.50 -17.04 -37.46
C LEU A 234 -29.08 -18.19 -36.64
#